data_013fd29d2f0a9da417fccf0eb672d1dc
#
_entry.id   013fd29d2f0a9da417fccf0eb672d1dc
#
_cell.length_a   1.000
_cell.length_b   1.000
_cell.length_c   1.000
_cell.angle_alpha   90.00
_cell.angle_beta   90.00
_cell.angle_gamma   90.00
#
_symmetry.space_group_name_H-M   'P 1'
#
loop_
_entity.id
_entity.type
_entity.pdbx_description
1 polymer ?
#
loop_
_entity_poly.entity_id
_entity_poly.type
_entity_poly.pdbx_seq_one_letter_code
_entity_poly.pdbx_strand_id
1 'polypeptide(L)'
;MITKIIVLGIYVAILFLIGIIASRRVKSMSDYYLGGKKMGFWAVAFSARATGESGWLLIGLTGMGAIAGYSGYWVVAGELLGVFISWQFMAKKFKRMSDSYKSITIPDYLQSHFKSSTNTLRVIAASVLVVFVVIYVASQMDVTGIAFESMLGIDYRIGVLIGFSIVLVYIFIGGFVAAVWSDMFQGVLMFFGLVLLPIVVWFSMDHGAGITQGLNAIDPTLTQLMGRSEDPWMNLFTILGFSMIGL
;
A
#
# COMPACT_ATOMS: atom_id res chain seq x y z
N MET A 1 4.92 -8.99 25.99
CA MET A 1 5.82 -9.60 25.00
C MET A 1 5.25 -10.91 24.46
N ILE A 2 4.96 -11.92 25.27
CA ILE A 2 4.43 -13.23 24.85
C ILE A 2 3.18 -13.11 23.97
N THR A 3 2.18 -12.31 24.37
CA THR A 3 0.94 -12.10 23.61
C THR A 3 1.20 -11.57 22.19
N LYS A 4 2.13 -10.63 22.03
CA LYS A 4 2.49 -10.07 20.72
C LYS A 4 3.10 -11.14 19.81
N ILE A 5 3.97 -12.00 20.38
CA ILE A 5 4.61 -13.10 19.64
C ILE A 5 3.58 -14.16 19.23
N ILE A 6 2.63 -14.49 20.11
CA ILE A 6 1.55 -15.44 19.79
C ILE A 6 0.68 -14.90 18.66
N VAL A 7 0.26 -13.62 18.72
CA VAL A 7 -0.54 -12.98 17.67
C VAL A 7 0.21 -12.97 16.34
N LEU A 8 1.51 -12.62 16.35
CA LEU A 8 2.35 -12.67 15.15
C LEU A 8 2.46 -14.11 14.61
N GLY A 9 2.65 -15.11 15.48
CA GLY A 9 2.71 -16.51 15.07
C GLY A 9 1.42 -17.00 14.40
N ILE A 10 0.26 -16.64 14.96
CA ILE A 10 -1.05 -16.95 14.37
C ILE A 10 -1.19 -16.26 13.01
N TYR A 11 -0.84 -14.98 12.92
CA TYR A 11 -0.89 -14.21 11.68
C TYR A 11 -0.02 -14.86 10.58
N VAL A 12 1.22 -15.21 10.89
CA VAL A 12 2.14 -15.88 9.96
C VAL A 12 1.61 -17.25 9.51
N ALA A 13 1.04 -18.03 10.46
CA ALA A 13 0.42 -19.31 10.14
C ALA A 13 -0.75 -19.16 9.16
N ILE A 14 -1.58 -18.13 9.32
CA ILE A 14 -2.66 -17.81 8.38
C ILE A 14 -2.10 -17.47 6.99
N LEU A 15 -1.04 -16.66 6.91
CA LEU A 15 -0.41 -16.31 5.62
C LEU A 15 0.13 -17.55 4.90
N PHE A 16 0.80 -18.47 5.60
CA PHE A 16 1.27 -19.72 5.00
C PHE A 16 0.12 -20.62 4.57
N LEU A 17 -0.95 -20.69 5.35
CA LEU A 17 -2.15 -21.45 4.99
C LEU A 17 -2.78 -20.86 3.70
N ILE A 18 -2.89 -19.55 3.58
CA ILE A 18 -3.33 -18.87 2.37
C ILE A 18 -2.43 -19.24 1.19
N GLY A 19 -1.11 -19.18 1.35
CA GLY A 19 -0.14 -19.57 0.32
C GLY A 19 -0.35 -21.00 -0.17
N ILE A 20 -0.50 -21.96 0.76
CA ILE A 20 -0.73 -23.38 0.45
C ILE A 20 -2.07 -23.59 -0.27
N ILE A 21 -3.15 -22.93 0.18
CA ILE A 21 -4.46 -23.04 -0.47
C ILE A 21 -4.43 -22.41 -1.86
N ALA A 22 -3.78 -21.25 -2.00
CA ALA A 22 -3.62 -20.56 -3.27
C ALA A 22 -2.84 -21.39 -4.29
N SER A 23 -1.78 -22.09 -3.86
CA SER A 23 -0.95 -22.91 -4.74
C SER A 23 -1.74 -23.99 -5.48
N ARG A 24 -2.80 -24.51 -4.84
CA ARG A 24 -3.68 -25.53 -5.46
C ARG A 24 -4.50 -24.99 -6.64
N ARG A 25 -4.60 -23.66 -6.77
CA ARG A 25 -5.31 -22.99 -7.88
C ARG A 25 -4.39 -22.63 -9.04
N VAL A 26 -3.09 -22.67 -8.83
CA VAL A 26 -2.08 -22.36 -9.83
C VAL A 26 -1.85 -23.59 -10.70
N LYS A 27 -2.33 -23.56 -11.95
CA LYS A 27 -2.18 -24.67 -12.91
C LYS A 27 -1.39 -24.28 -14.15
N SER A 28 -1.16 -22.98 -14.37
CA SER A 28 -0.49 -22.43 -15.53
C SER A 28 0.37 -21.22 -15.15
N MET A 29 1.27 -20.81 -16.04
CA MET A 29 2.06 -19.58 -15.87
C MET A 29 1.15 -18.35 -15.79
N SER A 30 0.05 -18.32 -16.53
CA SER A 30 -0.94 -17.26 -16.45
C SER A 30 -1.63 -17.21 -15.08
N ASP A 31 -1.90 -18.36 -14.46
CA ASP A 31 -2.45 -18.41 -13.10
C ASP A 31 -1.42 -17.91 -12.09
N TYR A 32 -0.14 -18.29 -12.26
CA TYR A 32 0.93 -17.90 -11.36
C TYR A 32 1.17 -16.38 -11.36
N TYR A 33 1.19 -15.74 -12.54
CA TYR A 33 1.52 -14.31 -12.68
C TYR A 33 0.30 -13.38 -12.64
N LEU A 34 -0.89 -13.84 -13.00
CA LEU A 34 -2.09 -13.00 -13.15
C LEU A 34 -3.34 -13.57 -12.48
N GLY A 35 -3.22 -14.68 -11.77
CA GLY A 35 -4.40 -15.36 -11.20
C GLY A 35 -5.42 -15.79 -12.26
N GLY A 36 -4.95 -16.08 -13.49
CA GLY A 36 -5.82 -16.44 -14.62
C GLY A 36 -6.78 -15.32 -15.05
N LYS A 37 -6.58 -14.07 -14.62
CA LYS A 37 -7.49 -12.92 -14.83
C LYS A 37 -8.91 -13.15 -14.30
N LYS A 38 -9.09 -14.01 -13.28
CA LYS A 38 -10.38 -14.41 -12.71
C LYS A 38 -10.59 -13.95 -11.27
N MET A 39 -9.86 -12.94 -10.84
CA MET A 39 -10.00 -12.39 -9.49
C MET A 39 -11.34 -11.69 -9.31
N GLY A 40 -12.01 -11.96 -8.19
CA GLY A 40 -13.28 -11.33 -7.85
C GLY A 40 -13.10 -9.86 -7.44
N PHE A 41 -14.20 -9.11 -7.48
CA PHE A 41 -14.24 -7.68 -7.15
C PHE A 41 -13.58 -7.36 -5.79
N TRP A 42 -13.96 -8.04 -4.74
CA TRP A 42 -13.43 -7.81 -3.39
C TRP A 42 -11.93 -8.09 -3.28
N ALA A 43 -11.47 -9.18 -3.91
CA ALA A 43 -10.06 -9.51 -3.92
C ALA A 43 -9.23 -8.41 -4.60
N VAL A 44 -9.68 -7.93 -5.76
CA VAL A 44 -9.00 -6.84 -6.47
C VAL A 44 -9.05 -5.52 -5.69
N ALA A 45 -10.21 -5.16 -5.12
CA ALA A 45 -10.37 -3.91 -4.38
C ALA A 45 -9.47 -3.86 -3.13
N PHE A 46 -9.48 -4.93 -2.31
CA PHE A 46 -8.65 -4.99 -1.11
C PHE A 46 -7.16 -5.12 -1.44
N SER A 47 -6.78 -5.93 -2.45
CA SER A 47 -5.38 -6.08 -2.84
C SER A 47 -4.81 -4.79 -3.43
N ALA A 48 -5.55 -4.13 -4.33
CA ALA A 48 -5.12 -2.85 -4.89
C ALA A 48 -4.92 -1.79 -3.79
N ARG A 49 -5.81 -1.75 -2.80
CA ARG A 49 -5.71 -0.81 -1.69
C ARG A 49 -4.58 -1.17 -0.74
N ALA A 50 -4.44 -2.43 -0.34
CA ALA A 50 -3.36 -2.88 0.54
C ALA A 50 -1.97 -2.63 -0.08
N THR A 51 -1.83 -2.80 -1.40
CA THR A 51 -0.58 -2.50 -2.12
C THR A 51 -0.29 -0.99 -2.16
N GLY A 52 -1.31 -0.15 -2.36
CA GLY A 52 -1.15 1.30 -2.42
C GLY A 52 -0.79 1.93 -1.08
N GLU A 53 -1.35 1.42 0.03
CA GLU A 53 -1.13 2.00 1.35
C GLU A 53 0.30 1.80 1.90
N SER A 54 0.91 0.65 1.66
CA SER A 54 2.32 0.38 2.03
C SER A 54 2.71 0.78 3.48
N GLY A 55 4.00 0.82 3.78
CA GLY A 55 4.54 1.40 5.03
C GLY A 55 4.36 2.92 5.15
N TRP A 56 4.01 3.60 4.05
CA TRP A 56 3.66 5.01 4.04
C TRP A 56 2.50 5.33 4.98
N LEU A 57 1.46 4.51 5.00
CA LEU A 57 0.30 4.73 5.88
C LEU A 57 0.70 4.72 7.36
N LEU A 58 1.57 3.79 7.74
CA LEU A 58 1.97 3.61 9.14
C LEU A 58 2.96 4.69 9.62
N ILE A 59 3.94 5.05 8.81
CA ILE A 59 5.03 5.96 9.21
C ILE A 59 4.86 7.32 8.57
N GLY A 60 4.64 7.39 7.26
CA GLY A 60 4.58 8.65 6.52
C GLY A 60 3.34 9.48 6.86
N LEU A 61 2.15 8.90 6.75
CA LEU A 61 0.90 9.63 6.99
C LEU A 61 0.72 9.98 8.47
N THR A 62 1.12 9.10 9.40
CA THR A 62 1.09 9.41 10.82
C THR A 62 2.11 10.51 11.18
N GLY A 63 3.30 10.48 10.58
CA GLY A 63 4.29 11.54 10.71
C GLY A 63 3.79 12.88 10.15
N MET A 64 3.13 12.86 8.99
CA MET A 64 2.46 14.06 8.44
C MET A 64 1.41 14.61 9.39
N GLY A 65 0.58 13.77 9.99
CA GLY A 65 -0.40 14.20 11.00
C GLY A 65 0.25 14.88 12.21
N ALA A 66 1.40 14.39 12.66
CA ALA A 66 2.14 14.98 13.78
C ALA A 66 2.79 16.33 13.42
N ILE A 67 3.31 16.49 12.19
CA ILE A 67 4.04 17.68 11.75
C ILE A 67 3.10 18.75 11.18
N ALA A 68 2.10 18.35 10.41
CA ALA A 68 1.23 19.22 9.64
C ALA A 68 -0.17 19.41 10.28
N GLY A 69 -0.50 18.63 11.30
CA GLY A 69 -1.79 18.71 11.98
C GLY A 69 -2.96 18.47 11.02
N TYR A 70 -3.98 19.31 11.10
CA TYR A 70 -5.21 19.17 10.28
C TYR A 70 -4.98 19.37 8.78
N SER A 71 -3.91 20.06 8.36
CA SER A 71 -3.60 20.17 6.93
C SER A 71 -3.21 18.82 6.31
N GLY A 72 -2.83 17.82 7.10
CA GLY A 72 -2.62 16.44 6.65
C GLY A 72 -3.88 15.79 6.03
N TYR A 73 -5.09 16.28 6.34
CA TYR A 73 -6.32 15.77 5.68
C TYR A 73 -6.34 15.99 4.17
N TRP A 74 -5.60 16.98 3.65
CA TRP A 74 -5.50 17.19 2.21
C TRP A 74 -4.71 16.09 1.50
N VAL A 75 -3.79 15.42 2.20
CA VAL A 75 -3.12 14.22 1.68
C VAL A 75 -4.17 13.14 1.42
N VAL A 76 -5.03 12.86 2.39
CA VAL A 76 -6.11 11.86 2.27
C VAL A 76 -7.09 12.24 1.16
N ALA A 77 -7.48 13.51 1.08
CA ALA A 77 -8.37 13.99 0.03
C ALA A 77 -7.75 13.82 -1.37
N GLY A 78 -6.47 14.18 -1.53
CA GLY A 78 -5.74 14.01 -2.78
C GLY A 78 -5.63 12.55 -3.20
N GLU A 79 -5.30 11.68 -2.26
CA GLU A 79 -5.19 10.24 -2.47
C GLU A 79 -6.53 9.62 -2.92
N LEU A 80 -7.62 9.96 -2.23
CA LEU A 80 -8.96 9.50 -2.61
C LEU A 80 -9.36 9.97 -4.01
N LEU A 81 -9.08 11.23 -4.35
CA LEU A 81 -9.34 11.78 -5.69
C LEU A 81 -8.51 11.09 -6.76
N GLY A 82 -7.22 10.85 -6.51
CA GLY A 82 -6.32 10.16 -7.43
C GLY A 82 -6.80 8.74 -7.73
N VAL A 83 -7.12 7.97 -6.70
CA VAL A 83 -7.70 6.62 -6.85
C VAL A 83 -9.00 6.66 -7.63
N PHE A 84 -9.93 7.55 -7.26
CA PHE A 84 -11.23 7.68 -7.92
C PHE A 84 -11.07 7.98 -9.42
N ILE A 85 -10.23 8.96 -9.77
CA ILE A 85 -9.98 9.35 -11.16
C ILE A 85 -9.35 8.19 -11.93
N SER A 86 -8.35 7.53 -11.37
CA SER A 86 -7.66 6.41 -12.01
C SER A 86 -8.61 5.25 -12.29
N TRP A 87 -9.43 4.86 -11.33
CA TRP A 87 -10.37 3.75 -11.51
C TRP A 87 -11.52 4.08 -12.46
N GLN A 88 -12.05 5.30 -12.43
CA GLN A 88 -13.16 5.69 -13.29
C GLN A 88 -12.74 5.88 -14.76
N PHE A 89 -11.59 6.51 -14.99
CA PHE A 89 -11.21 6.94 -16.34
C PHE A 89 -10.16 6.06 -17.00
N MET A 90 -9.24 5.46 -16.21
CA MET A 90 -8.10 4.71 -16.76
C MET A 90 -8.29 3.19 -16.71
N ALA A 91 -8.71 2.64 -15.58
CA ALA A 91 -8.66 1.20 -15.35
C ALA A 91 -9.41 0.37 -16.40
N LYS A 92 -10.66 0.74 -16.71
CA LYS A 92 -11.49 0.02 -17.70
C LYS A 92 -10.91 0.12 -19.11
N LYS A 93 -10.40 1.29 -19.49
CA LYS A 93 -9.80 1.52 -20.81
C LYS A 93 -8.51 0.74 -20.95
N PHE A 94 -7.64 0.82 -19.95
CA PHE A 94 -6.38 0.09 -19.91
C PHE A 94 -6.60 -1.42 -19.96
N LYS A 95 -7.54 -1.95 -19.17
CA LYS A 95 -7.89 -3.38 -19.18
C LYS A 95 -8.31 -3.86 -20.56
N ARG A 96 -9.21 -3.14 -21.23
CA ARG A 96 -9.67 -3.50 -22.59
C ARG A 96 -8.51 -3.51 -23.60
N MET A 97 -7.65 -2.51 -23.54
CA MET A 97 -6.50 -2.40 -24.46
C MET A 97 -5.47 -3.52 -24.18
N SER A 98 -5.14 -3.76 -22.92
CA SER A 98 -4.24 -4.84 -22.52
C SER A 98 -4.76 -6.22 -22.96
N ASP A 99 -6.06 -6.47 -22.83
CA ASP A 99 -6.66 -7.73 -23.28
C ASP A 99 -6.65 -7.87 -24.81
N SER A 100 -6.87 -6.78 -25.56
CA SER A 100 -6.80 -6.81 -27.03
C SER A 100 -5.41 -7.16 -27.56
N TYR A 101 -4.37 -6.73 -26.86
CA TYR A 101 -2.98 -7.06 -27.18
C TYR A 101 -2.50 -8.38 -26.53
N LYS A 102 -3.34 -9.05 -25.73
CA LYS A 102 -2.97 -10.25 -24.95
C LYS A 102 -1.73 -10.01 -24.06
N SER A 103 -1.50 -8.78 -23.64
CA SER A 103 -0.35 -8.42 -22.85
C SER A 103 -0.47 -8.94 -21.41
N ILE A 104 0.66 -9.38 -20.86
CA ILE A 104 0.77 -9.88 -19.49
C ILE A 104 1.36 -8.80 -18.58
N THR A 105 2.31 -8.02 -19.11
CA THR A 105 3.03 -6.99 -18.37
C THR A 105 2.84 -5.61 -19.00
N ILE A 106 3.12 -4.54 -18.24
CA ILE A 106 3.12 -3.18 -18.77
C ILE A 106 4.15 -3.00 -19.90
N PRO A 107 5.41 -3.49 -19.81
CA PRO A 107 6.35 -3.47 -20.92
C PRO A 107 5.85 -4.17 -22.19
N ASP A 108 5.16 -5.32 -22.08
CA ASP A 108 4.54 -6.00 -23.22
C ASP A 108 3.44 -5.15 -23.86
N TYR A 109 2.60 -4.53 -23.01
CA TYR A 109 1.54 -3.63 -23.46
C TYR A 109 2.12 -2.45 -24.26
N LEU A 110 3.15 -1.78 -23.73
CA LEU A 110 3.78 -0.65 -24.38
C LEU A 110 4.37 -1.06 -25.75
N GLN A 111 5.09 -2.18 -25.83
CA GLN A 111 5.64 -2.67 -27.07
C GLN A 111 4.55 -2.93 -28.12
N SER A 112 3.46 -3.57 -27.71
CA SER A 112 2.34 -3.90 -28.59
C SER A 112 1.56 -2.67 -29.03
N HIS A 113 1.32 -1.74 -28.11
CA HIS A 113 0.58 -0.51 -28.36
C HIS A 113 1.28 0.40 -29.37
N PHE A 114 2.57 0.61 -29.18
CA PHE A 114 3.39 1.43 -30.07
C PHE A 114 3.91 0.67 -31.32
N LYS A 115 3.51 -0.59 -31.48
CA LYS A 115 3.92 -1.45 -32.62
C LYS A 115 5.43 -1.44 -32.84
N SER A 116 6.21 -1.42 -31.76
CA SER A 116 7.66 -1.37 -31.82
C SER A 116 8.20 -2.67 -32.44
N SER A 117 8.95 -2.55 -33.54
CA SER A 117 9.60 -3.68 -34.22
C SER A 117 10.78 -4.24 -33.44
N THR A 118 11.33 -3.46 -32.50
CA THR A 118 12.47 -3.84 -31.66
C THR A 118 12.03 -4.03 -30.21
N ASN A 119 12.77 -4.85 -29.47
CA ASN A 119 12.52 -5.05 -28.04
C ASN A 119 13.00 -3.88 -27.16
N THR A 120 13.54 -2.83 -27.74
CA THR A 120 14.17 -1.72 -27.02
C THR A 120 13.20 -1.05 -26.04
N LEU A 121 11.99 -0.73 -26.50
CA LEU A 121 10.95 -0.09 -25.62
C LEU A 121 10.58 -0.99 -24.45
N ARG A 122 10.42 -2.28 -24.70
CA ARG A 122 10.13 -3.28 -23.68
C ARG A 122 11.25 -3.40 -22.65
N VAL A 123 12.51 -3.45 -23.10
CA VAL A 123 13.69 -3.54 -22.23
C VAL A 123 13.83 -2.29 -21.38
N ILE A 124 13.70 -1.09 -21.96
CA ILE A 124 13.77 0.17 -21.22
C ILE A 124 12.67 0.23 -20.15
N ALA A 125 11.42 -0.04 -20.53
CA ALA A 125 10.31 -0.02 -19.60
C ALA A 125 10.47 -1.05 -18.48
N ALA A 126 10.93 -2.27 -18.79
CA ALA A 126 11.21 -3.29 -17.79
C ALA A 126 12.35 -2.89 -16.84
N SER A 127 13.43 -2.31 -17.37
CA SER A 127 14.56 -1.84 -16.54
C SER A 127 14.15 -0.74 -15.58
N VAL A 128 13.36 0.24 -16.05
CA VAL A 128 12.81 1.31 -15.18
C VAL A 128 11.96 0.70 -14.08
N LEU A 129 11.03 -0.19 -14.42
CA LEU A 129 10.18 -0.84 -13.42
C LEU A 129 10.99 -1.63 -12.40
N VAL A 130 11.99 -2.39 -12.82
CA VAL A 130 12.85 -3.17 -11.91
C VAL A 130 13.55 -2.25 -10.92
N VAL A 131 14.15 -1.14 -11.37
CA VAL A 131 14.84 -0.21 -10.49
C VAL A 131 13.89 0.37 -9.44
N PHE A 132 12.73 0.89 -9.86
CA PHE A 132 11.78 1.49 -8.92
C PHE A 132 11.14 0.46 -7.98
N VAL A 133 10.82 -0.75 -8.46
CA VAL A 133 10.26 -1.81 -7.62
C VAL A 133 11.28 -2.29 -6.59
N VAL A 134 12.58 -2.41 -6.94
CA VAL A 134 13.62 -2.78 -5.99
C VAL A 134 13.76 -1.73 -4.88
N ILE A 135 13.76 -0.44 -5.24
CA ILE A 135 13.80 0.65 -4.26
C ILE A 135 12.56 0.61 -3.35
N TYR A 136 11.38 0.40 -3.94
CA TYR A 136 10.13 0.29 -3.19
C TYR A 136 10.17 -0.90 -2.20
N VAL A 137 10.57 -2.08 -2.65
CA VAL A 137 10.70 -3.26 -1.78
C VAL A 137 11.72 -3.03 -0.66
N ALA A 138 12.86 -2.40 -0.96
CA ALA A 138 13.85 -2.06 0.06
C ALA A 138 13.26 -1.14 1.15
N SER A 139 12.47 -0.14 0.75
CA SER A 139 11.76 0.74 1.68
C SER A 139 10.75 -0.03 2.55
N GLN A 140 10.02 -1.00 1.98
CA GLN A 140 9.08 -1.84 2.78
C GLN A 140 9.80 -2.75 3.76
N MET A 141 10.99 -3.25 3.38
CA MET A 141 11.85 -4.03 4.29
C MET A 141 12.34 -3.18 5.47
N ASP A 142 12.72 -1.92 5.21
CA ASP A 142 13.13 -0.97 6.25
C ASP A 142 12.00 -0.72 7.26
N VAL A 143 10.81 -0.38 6.77
CA VAL A 143 9.61 -0.20 7.61
C VAL A 143 9.30 -1.45 8.44
N THR A 144 9.45 -2.65 7.85
CA THR A 144 9.24 -3.91 8.54
C THR A 144 10.26 -4.09 9.69
N GLY A 145 11.54 -3.80 9.44
CA GLY A 145 12.58 -3.84 10.46
C GLY A 145 12.28 -2.90 11.65
N ILE A 146 11.93 -1.65 11.34
CA ILE A 146 11.55 -0.64 12.35
C ILE A 146 10.32 -1.13 13.17
N ALA A 147 9.32 -1.71 12.51
CA ALA A 147 8.14 -2.22 13.19
C ALA A 147 8.46 -3.38 14.13
N PHE A 148 9.32 -4.32 13.71
CA PHE A 148 9.75 -5.44 14.56
C PHE A 148 10.57 -4.95 15.76
N GLU A 149 11.46 -3.98 15.57
CA GLU A 149 12.25 -3.41 16.64
C GLU A 149 11.39 -2.64 17.64
N SER A 150 10.54 -1.72 17.16
CA SER A 150 9.74 -0.85 18.01
C SER A 150 8.61 -1.59 18.74
N MET A 151 7.97 -2.55 18.07
CA MET A 151 6.79 -3.23 18.62
C MET A 151 7.14 -4.52 19.38
N LEU A 152 8.17 -5.25 18.95
CA LEU A 152 8.52 -6.56 19.47
C LEU A 152 9.85 -6.58 20.23
N GLY A 153 10.68 -5.53 20.11
CA GLY A 153 12.02 -5.49 20.69
C GLY A 153 13.00 -6.47 20.02
N ILE A 154 12.72 -6.86 18.76
CA ILE A 154 13.60 -7.72 17.96
C ILE A 154 14.58 -6.81 17.22
N ASP A 155 15.86 -7.19 17.17
CA ASP A 155 16.86 -6.45 16.41
C ASP A 155 16.38 -6.14 15.00
N TYR A 156 16.58 -4.90 14.53
CA TYR A 156 16.14 -4.40 13.24
C TYR A 156 16.51 -5.33 12.07
N ARG A 157 17.78 -5.80 12.02
CA ARG A 157 18.26 -6.66 10.92
C ARG A 157 17.57 -8.02 10.91
N ILE A 158 17.36 -8.57 12.11
CA ILE A 158 16.63 -9.84 12.27
C ILE A 158 15.17 -9.65 11.86
N GLY A 159 14.55 -8.55 12.25
CA GLY A 159 13.18 -8.19 11.85
C GLY A 159 13.00 -8.10 10.34
N VAL A 160 13.92 -7.42 9.64
CA VAL A 160 13.97 -7.35 8.17
C VAL A 160 14.05 -8.74 7.55
N LEU A 161 14.98 -9.59 8.02
CA LEU A 161 15.18 -10.94 7.47
C LEU A 161 13.96 -11.83 7.68
N ILE A 162 13.38 -11.81 8.88
CA ILE A 162 12.16 -12.58 9.18
C ILE A 162 11.01 -12.14 8.30
N GLY A 163 10.70 -10.83 8.26
CA GLY A 163 9.60 -10.30 7.48
C GLY A 163 9.72 -10.61 5.99
N PHE A 164 10.90 -10.37 5.42
CA PHE A 164 11.19 -10.69 4.02
C PHE A 164 11.06 -12.18 3.71
N SER A 165 11.60 -13.04 4.58
CA SER A 165 11.53 -14.49 4.41
C SER A 165 10.10 -15.01 4.43
N ILE A 166 9.24 -14.49 5.32
CA ILE A 166 7.82 -14.84 5.37
C ILE A 166 7.14 -14.53 4.04
N VAL A 167 7.36 -13.31 3.52
CA VAL A 167 6.77 -12.87 2.25
C VAL A 167 7.25 -13.73 1.09
N LEU A 168 8.56 -13.96 0.99
CA LEU A 168 9.13 -14.80 -0.06
C LEU A 168 8.51 -16.20 -0.08
N VAL A 169 8.42 -16.85 1.08
CA VAL A 169 7.96 -18.24 1.15
C VAL A 169 6.53 -18.36 0.63
N TYR A 170 5.57 -17.54 1.11
CA TYR A 170 4.19 -17.72 0.67
C TYR A 170 3.96 -17.27 -0.79
N ILE A 171 4.72 -16.28 -1.29
CA ILE A 171 4.66 -15.86 -2.70
C ILE A 171 5.25 -16.92 -3.62
N PHE A 172 6.40 -17.51 -3.28
CA PHE A 172 6.97 -18.59 -4.09
C PHE A 172 6.05 -19.81 -4.18
N ILE A 173 5.33 -20.13 -3.09
CA ILE A 173 4.41 -21.27 -3.05
C ILE A 173 3.15 -21.00 -3.89
N GLY A 174 2.54 -19.83 -3.77
CA GLY A 174 1.19 -19.58 -4.30
C GLY A 174 1.11 -18.49 -5.37
N GLY A 175 2.25 -17.85 -5.74
CA GLY A 175 2.31 -16.83 -6.79
C GLY A 175 1.39 -15.63 -6.54
N PHE A 176 0.90 -15.03 -7.63
CA PHE A 176 0.02 -13.86 -7.59
C PHE A 176 -1.31 -14.13 -6.84
N VAL A 177 -1.83 -15.35 -6.91
CA VAL A 177 -3.07 -15.70 -6.18
C VAL A 177 -2.85 -15.61 -4.68
N ALA A 178 -1.70 -16.10 -4.19
CA ALA A 178 -1.36 -15.99 -2.78
C ALA A 178 -1.17 -14.54 -2.35
N ALA A 179 -0.50 -13.72 -3.17
CA ALA A 179 -0.34 -12.30 -2.90
C ALA A 179 -1.72 -11.61 -2.75
N VAL A 180 -2.61 -11.74 -3.73
CA VAL A 180 -3.94 -11.11 -3.70
C VAL A 180 -4.80 -11.58 -2.51
N TRP A 181 -4.73 -12.85 -2.15
CA TRP A 181 -5.50 -13.37 -1.03
C TRP A 181 -4.93 -12.94 0.33
N SER A 182 -3.59 -12.89 0.46
CA SER A 182 -2.96 -12.33 1.66
C SER A 182 -3.26 -10.85 1.79
N ASP A 183 -3.22 -10.08 0.70
CA ASP A 183 -3.59 -8.67 0.68
C ASP A 183 -5.05 -8.46 1.08
N MET A 184 -5.97 -9.30 0.59
CA MET A 184 -7.38 -9.24 0.99
C MET A 184 -7.54 -9.47 2.49
N PHE A 185 -6.87 -10.47 3.06
CA PHE A 185 -6.88 -10.73 4.50
C PHE A 185 -6.29 -9.56 5.29
N GLN A 186 -5.13 -9.08 4.87
CA GLN A 186 -4.45 -7.94 5.49
C GLN A 186 -5.26 -6.65 5.35
N GLY A 187 -5.85 -6.41 4.17
CA GLY A 187 -6.70 -5.24 3.92
C GLY A 187 -7.93 -5.20 4.82
N VAL A 188 -8.54 -6.36 5.10
CA VAL A 188 -9.63 -6.46 6.08
C VAL A 188 -9.14 -6.11 7.49
N LEU A 189 -7.97 -6.63 7.91
CA LEU A 189 -7.38 -6.29 9.21
C LEU A 189 -7.04 -4.80 9.30
N MET A 190 -6.45 -4.24 8.24
CA MET A 190 -6.15 -2.80 8.14
C MET A 190 -7.42 -1.96 8.25
N PHE A 191 -8.50 -2.33 7.57
CA PHE A 191 -9.78 -1.63 7.64
C PHE A 191 -10.30 -1.56 9.08
N PHE A 192 -10.31 -2.68 9.79
CA PHE A 192 -10.72 -2.67 11.19
C PHE A 192 -9.78 -1.85 12.07
N GLY A 193 -8.47 -1.94 11.87
CA GLY A 193 -7.49 -1.13 12.61
C GLY A 193 -7.69 0.37 12.40
N LEU A 194 -7.85 0.79 11.14
CA LEU A 194 -8.03 2.19 10.75
C LEU A 194 -9.38 2.77 11.20
N VAL A 195 -10.41 1.95 11.36
CA VAL A 195 -11.71 2.39 11.87
C VAL A 195 -11.75 2.39 13.40
N LEU A 196 -11.28 1.31 14.03
CA LEU A 196 -11.37 1.17 15.48
C LEU A 196 -10.41 2.10 16.22
N LEU A 197 -9.19 2.29 15.72
CA LEU A 197 -8.19 3.13 16.39
C LEU A 197 -8.67 4.58 16.56
N PRO A 198 -9.13 5.30 15.52
CA PRO A 198 -9.68 6.64 15.69
C PRO A 198 -10.87 6.70 16.61
N ILE A 199 -11.77 5.71 16.58
CA ILE A 199 -12.93 5.63 17.48
C ILE A 199 -12.46 5.53 18.94
N VAL A 200 -11.53 4.61 19.24
CA VAL A 200 -11.01 4.45 20.60
C VAL A 200 -10.31 5.73 21.06
N VAL A 201 -9.50 6.35 20.21
CA VAL A 201 -8.81 7.62 20.52
C VAL A 201 -9.81 8.73 20.75
N TRP A 202 -10.84 8.84 19.90
CA TRP A 202 -11.89 9.85 20.04
C TRP A 202 -12.58 9.79 21.42
N PHE A 203 -12.96 8.59 21.86
CA PHE A 203 -13.58 8.42 23.17
C PHE A 203 -12.61 8.57 24.34
N SER A 204 -11.35 8.20 24.18
CA SER A 204 -10.32 8.30 25.22
C SER A 204 -9.79 9.72 25.41
N MET A 205 -9.93 10.60 24.39
CA MET A 205 -9.42 11.98 24.36
C MET A 205 -10.55 13.03 24.36
N ASP A 206 -11.56 12.81 25.17
CA ASP A 206 -12.66 13.73 25.40
C ASP A 206 -13.34 14.23 24.11
N HIS A 207 -13.75 13.26 23.28
CA HIS A 207 -14.41 13.51 21.98
C HIS A 207 -13.58 14.40 21.03
N GLY A 208 -12.25 14.21 21.05
CA GLY A 208 -11.33 14.93 20.19
C GLY A 208 -10.88 16.30 20.72
N ALA A 209 -11.46 16.78 21.82
CA ALA A 209 -11.00 18.03 22.43
C ALA A 209 -9.53 17.94 22.87
N GLY A 210 -9.11 16.79 23.41
CA GLY A 210 -7.73 16.55 23.79
C GLY A 210 -6.75 16.60 22.62
N ILE A 211 -7.16 16.16 21.44
CA ILE A 211 -6.34 16.24 20.21
C ILE A 211 -6.14 17.72 19.83
N THR A 212 -7.23 18.48 19.75
CA THR A 212 -7.18 19.90 19.41
C THR A 212 -6.37 20.71 20.42
N GLN A 213 -6.56 20.43 21.73
CA GLN A 213 -5.76 21.08 22.78
C GLN A 213 -4.28 20.71 22.68
N GLY A 214 -3.96 19.44 22.45
CA GLY A 214 -2.58 18.97 22.27
C GLY A 214 -1.89 19.63 21.07
N LEU A 215 -2.57 19.72 19.93
CA LEU A 215 -2.06 20.40 18.75
C LEU A 215 -1.86 21.89 19.00
N ASN A 216 -2.83 22.57 19.60
CA ASN A 216 -2.74 23.99 19.94
C ASN A 216 -1.65 24.32 20.97
N ALA A 217 -1.35 23.38 21.87
CA ALA A 217 -0.27 23.54 22.85
C ALA A 217 1.13 23.49 22.20
N ILE A 218 1.25 22.76 21.08
CA ILE A 218 2.49 22.70 20.30
C ILE A 218 2.60 23.93 19.38
N ASP A 219 1.56 24.15 18.57
CA ASP A 219 1.45 25.30 17.67
C ASP A 219 -0.02 25.46 17.21
N PRO A 220 -0.63 26.64 17.42
CA PRO A 220 -2.02 26.90 17.01
C PRO A 220 -2.28 26.73 15.50
N THR A 221 -1.25 26.86 14.65
CA THR A 221 -1.39 26.67 13.20
C THR A 221 -1.64 25.22 12.79
N LEU A 222 -1.33 24.24 13.66
CA LEU A 222 -1.59 22.82 13.43
C LEU A 222 -3.09 22.47 13.40
N THR A 223 -3.93 23.31 13.98
CA THR A 223 -5.41 23.16 13.92
C THR A 223 -6.03 23.84 12.71
N GLN A 224 -5.23 24.50 11.88
CA GLN A 224 -5.72 25.12 10.65
C GLN A 224 -5.65 24.15 9.48
N LEU A 225 -6.73 24.06 8.71
CA LEU A 225 -6.79 23.19 7.53
C LEU A 225 -5.81 23.60 6.42
N MET A 226 -5.47 24.87 6.33
CA MET A 226 -4.53 25.37 5.33
C MET A 226 -3.06 25.29 5.78
N GLY A 227 -2.79 24.91 7.04
CA GLY A 227 -1.44 24.73 7.56
C GLY A 227 -0.67 26.02 7.80
N ARG A 228 0.66 25.90 7.93
CA ARG A 228 1.61 26.98 8.32
C ARG A 228 2.13 27.82 7.16
N SER A 229 1.74 27.57 5.94
CA SER A 229 2.32 28.24 4.77
C SER A 229 1.97 29.72 4.72
N GLU A 230 2.92 30.56 4.27
CA GLU A 230 2.67 31.97 3.95
C GLU A 230 1.64 32.12 2.80
N ASP A 231 1.59 31.13 1.90
CA ASP A 231 0.56 31.00 0.89
C ASP A 231 -0.29 29.72 1.13
N PRO A 232 -1.40 29.82 1.87
CA PRO A 232 -2.23 28.67 2.23
C PRO A 232 -2.79 27.92 1.03
N TRP A 233 -3.13 28.64 -0.04
CA TRP A 233 -3.68 28.03 -1.27
C TRP A 233 -2.64 27.23 -2.03
N MET A 234 -1.42 27.76 -2.15
CA MET A 234 -0.31 27.06 -2.78
C MET A 234 0.05 25.78 -2.00
N ASN A 235 0.05 25.85 -0.67
CA ASN A 235 0.26 24.69 0.18
C ASN A 235 -0.79 23.61 -0.06
N LEU A 236 -2.07 23.99 -0.05
CA LEU A 236 -3.19 23.08 -0.33
C LEU A 236 -3.05 22.42 -1.71
N PHE A 237 -2.82 23.18 -2.77
CA PHE A 237 -2.68 22.64 -4.12
C PHE A 237 -1.45 21.75 -4.24
N THR A 238 -0.36 22.07 -3.55
CA THR A 238 0.85 21.26 -3.55
C THR A 238 0.60 19.91 -2.86
N ILE A 239 0.04 19.92 -1.65
CA ILE A 239 -0.25 18.69 -0.91
C ILE A 239 -1.25 17.82 -1.68
N LEU A 240 -2.34 18.40 -2.16
CA LEU A 240 -3.38 17.69 -2.90
C LEU A 240 -2.85 17.14 -4.23
N GLY A 241 -2.06 17.93 -4.96
CA GLY A 241 -1.47 17.52 -6.23
C GLY A 241 -0.47 16.39 -6.08
N PHE A 242 0.45 16.47 -5.13
CA PHE A 242 1.40 15.39 -4.84
C PHE A 242 0.68 14.12 -4.41
N SER A 243 -0.35 14.22 -3.57
CA SER A 243 -1.11 13.06 -3.10
C SER A 243 -1.91 12.40 -4.23
N MET A 244 -2.38 13.17 -5.23
CA MET A 244 -3.04 12.61 -6.41
C MET A 244 -2.09 11.85 -7.34
N ILE A 245 -0.81 12.23 -7.38
CA ILE A 245 0.20 11.61 -8.26
C ILE A 245 0.80 10.36 -7.62
N GLY A 246 0.86 10.31 -6.29
CA GLY A 246 1.49 9.23 -5.52
C GLY A 246 0.74 7.88 -5.58
N LEU A 247 -0.29 7.80 -6.38
CA LEU A 247 -1.13 6.62 -6.64
C LEU A 247 -1.05 6.26 -8.13
#